data_953dcda5a943fe40ebfda2afc677a315
#
_entry.id   953dcda5a943fe40ebfda2afc677a315
#
_cell.length_a   1.000
_cell.length_b   1.000
_cell.length_c   1.000
_cell.angle_alpha   90.00
_cell.angle_beta   90.00
_cell.angle_gamma   90.00
#
_symmetry.space_group_name_H-M   'P 1'
#
loop_
_entity.id
_entity.type
_entity.pdbx_description
1 polymer ?
#
loop_
_entity_poly.entity_id
_entity_poly.type
_entity_poly.pdbx_seq_one_letter_code
_entity_poly.pdbx_strand_id
1 'polypeptide(L)'
;AKIALARGAEMAGTGICSGEGGSLKEEREANSRYLYELGSAKFGFTPSLVEDVQAFHFKGGQGAKTGTGGHLPGAKVVGKIAATRGLKEGQDAISPPTFESPTTVREFRRFADEVRERSGGIPVGFKLSANHIEADIEFALSAGADYIILDGRGGATGAAPMLFRDHISVPTIPALARARAYLDKHSGRDVTLMITGGLRMPEDYIKAMALGADGIALANAAIQAVGCVAARICNTNNCPSGVATQKPELRRRL
;
A
#
# COMPACT_ATOMS: atom_id res chain seq x y z
N ALA A 1 1.01 -16.46 2.68
CA ALA A 1 0.32 -15.25 3.18
C ALA A 1 -0.41 -14.50 2.06
N LYS A 2 0.27 -13.98 1.00
CA LYS A 2 -0.37 -13.15 -0.05
C LYS A 2 -1.57 -13.87 -0.71
N ILE A 3 -1.41 -15.10 -1.17
CA ILE A 3 -2.50 -15.87 -1.80
C ILE A 3 -3.66 -16.15 -0.80
N ALA A 4 -3.35 -16.41 0.47
CA ALA A 4 -4.39 -16.62 1.48
C ALA A 4 -5.20 -15.36 1.72
N LEU A 5 -4.53 -14.19 1.79
CA LEU A 5 -5.20 -12.90 1.90
C LEU A 5 -6.05 -12.58 0.67
N ALA A 6 -5.54 -12.85 -0.53
CA ALA A 6 -6.28 -12.63 -1.78
C ALA A 6 -7.57 -13.47 -1.84
N ARG A 7 -7.47 -14.76 -1.50
CA ARG A 7 -8.65 -15.65 -1.41
C ARG A 7 -9.64 -15.20 -0.32
N GLY A 8 -9.14 -14.80 0.85
CA GLY A 8 -9.99 -14.29 1.92
C GLY A 8 -10.71 -13.00 1.53
N ALA A 9 -10.04 -12.10 0.83
CA ALA A 9 -10.65 -10.89 0.29
C ALA A 9 -11.72 -11.21 -0.77
N GLU A 10 -11.47 -12.16 -1.67
CA GLU A 10 -12.46 -12.61 -2.66
C GLU A 10 -13.70 -13.21 -2.00
N MET A 11 -13.52 -14.08 -1.01
CA MET A 11 -14.63 -14.68 -0.24
C MET A 11 -15.45 -13.62 0.51
N ALA A 12 -14.80 -12.54 0.97
CA ALA A 12 -15.45 -11.41 1.63
C ALA A 12 -16.06 -10.39 0.65
N GLY A 13 -15.95 -10.61 -0.67
CA GLY A 13 -16.47 -9.70 -1.70
C GLY A 13 -15.71 -8.38 -1.78
N THR A 14 -14.45 -8.33 -1.34
CA THR A 14 -13.62 -7.12 -1.32
C THR A 14 -12.33 -7.29 -2.13
N GLY A 15 -11.59 -6.20 -2.32
CA GLY A 15 -10.36 -6.17 -3.10
C GLY A 15 -9.10 -6.44 -2.27
N ILE A 16 -8.00 -6.67 -2.99
CA ILE A 16 -6.65 -6.78 -2.44
C ILE A 16 -5.66 -5.91 -3.20
N CYS A 17 -4.68 -5.39 -2.49
CA CYS A 17 -3.61 -4.58 -3.07
C CYS A 17 -2.30 -5.38 -3.16
N SER A 18 -1.57 -5.21 -4.28
CA SER A 18 -0.25 -5.82 -4.48
C SER A 18 0.78 -5.42 -3.43
N GLY A 19 0.68 -4.20 -2.89
CA GLY A 19 1.77 -3.53 -2.21
C GLY A 19 2.94 -3.21 -3.17
N GLU A 20 3.94 -2.48 -2.68
CA GLU A 20 5.06 -1.96 -3.49
C GLU A 20 6.02 -3.02 -4.06
N GLY A 21 5.88 -4.26 -3.65
CA GLY A 21 6.82 -5.34 -4.00
C GLY A 21 6.58 -6.00 -5.36
N GLY A 22 5.71 -5.44 -6.16
CA GLY A 22 5.30 -6.01 -7.45
C GLY A 22 4.10 -6.96 -7.35
N SER A 23 3.56 -7.37 -8.48
CA SER A 23 2.39 -8.23 -8.60
C SER A 23 2.78 -9.71 -8.66
N LEU A 24 2.20 -10.51 -7.79
CA LEU A 24 2.32 -11.98 -7.83
C LEU A 24 1.14 -12.54 -8.64
N LYS A 25 1.43 -13.30 -9.70
CA LYS A 25 0.39 -13.85 -10.60
C LYS A 25 -0.69 -14.62 -9.84
N GLU A 26 -0.29 -15.54 -8.96
CA GLU A 26 -1.22 -16.37 -8.18
C GLU A 26 -2.07 -15.56 -7.18
N GLU A 27 -1.59 -14.40 -6.74
CA GLU A 27 -2.37 -13.48 -5.92
C GLU A 27 -3.44 -12.77 -6.75
N ARG A 28 -3.06 -12.30 -7.94
CA ARG A 28 -3.96 -11.63 -8.88
C ARG A 28 -5.07 -12.57 -9.39
N GLU A 29 -4.73 -13.81 -9.70
CA GLU A 29 -5.69 -14.85 -10.10
C GLU A 29 -6.65 -15.25 -8.97
N ALA A 30 -6.28 -15.01 -7.71
CA ALA A 30 -7.06 -15.38 -6.55
C ALA A 30 -8.05 -14.30 -6.08
N ASN A 31 -8.07 -13.13 -6.72
CA ASN A 31 -9.00 -12.04 -6.37
C ASN A 31 -9.39 -11.23 -7.60
N SER A 32 -10.69 -11.08 -7.83
CA SER A 32 -11.27 -10.39 -8.98
C SER A 32 -11.25 -8.85 -8.86
N ARG A 33 -10.80 -8.31 -7.73
CA ARG A 33 -10.72 -6.86 -7.42
C ARG A 33 -9.30 -6.51 -6.98
N TYR A 34 -8.35 -6.68 -7.90
CA TYR A 34 -6.93 -6.51 -7.62
C TYR A 34 -6.47 -5.06 -7.87
N LEU A 35 -5.93 -4.43 -6.84
CA LEU A 35 -5.36 -3.08 -6.92
C LEU A 35 -3.83 -3.16 -7.02
N TYR A 36 -3.23 -2.45 -7.96
CA TYR A 36 -1.79 -2.39 -8.09
C TYR A 36 -1.21 -1.12 -7.45
N GLU A 37 -0.24 -1.30 -6.56
CA GLU A 37 0.51 -0.20 -5.92
C GLU A 37 1.87 -0.04 -6.59
N LEU A 38 2.10 1.10 -7.25
CA LEU A 38 3.40 1.46 -7.80
C LEU A 38 4.21 2.23 -6.75
N GLY A 39 5.22 1.58 -6.18
CA GLY A 39 6.21 2.24 -5.33
C GLY A 39 7.30 2.95 -6.13
N SER A 40 8.11 3.77 -5.45
CA SER A 40 9.19 4.56 -6.05
C SER A 40 10.26 3.72 -6.76
N ALA A 41 10.51 2.49 -6.28
CA ALA A 41 11.45 1.57 -6.93
C ALA A 41 10.86 0.84 -8.16
N LYS A 42 9.55 0.94 -8.40
CA LYS A 42 8.85 0.31 -9.55
C LYS A 42 9.13 -1.20 -9.68
N PHE A 43 9.30 -1.92 -8.58
CA PHE A 43 9.63 -3.35 -8.58
C PHE A 43 8.69 -4.17 -9.45
N GLY A 44 9.25 -4.86 -10.45
CA GLY A 44 8.51 -5.75 -11.33
C GLY A 44 7.40 -5.10 -12.15
N PHE A 45 7.36 -3.78 -12.22
CA PHE A 45 6.37 -3.07 -13.02
C PHE A 45 6.68 -3.19 -14.52
N THR A 46 5.68 -3.57 -15.27
CA THR A 46 5.64 -3.49 -16.73
C THR A 46 4.38 -2.76 -17.16
N PRO A 47 4.41 -1.95 -18.23
CA PRO A 47 3.22 -1.21 -18.67
C PRO A 47 2.00 -2.10 -18.96
N SER A 48 2.22 -3.33 -19.45
CA SER A 48 1.13 -4.28 -19.70
C SER A 48 0.41 -4.78 -18.45
N LEU A 49 1.03 -4.65 -17.27
CA LEU A 49 0.44 -5.12 -16.02
C LEU A 49 -0.89 -4.41 -15.69
N VAL A 50 -1.04 -3.16 -16.13
CA VAL A 50 -2.25 -2.37 -15.85
C VAL A 50 -3.50 -2.90 -16.58
N GLU A 51 -3.32 -3.72 -17.61
CA GLU A 51 -4.40 -4.36 -18.36
C GLU A 51 -5.09 -5.49 -17.55
N ASP A 52 -4.39 -6.02 -16.54
CA ASP A 52 -4.81 -7.17 -15.74
C ASP A 52 -5.29 -6.78 -14.31
N VAL A 53 -5.44 -5.48 -14.01
CA VAL A 53 -5.80 -5.01 -12.67
C VAL A 53 -7.02 -4.10 -12.71
N GLN A 54 -7.72 -3.96 -11.59
CA GLN A 54 -8.99 -3.22 -11.50
C GLN A 54 -8.83 -1.81 -10.95
N ALA A 55 -7.68 -1.50 -10.35
CA ALA A 55 -7.30 -0.15 -9.93
C ALA A 55 -5.78 -0.03 -9.84
N PHE A 56 -5.30 1.18 -9.94
CA PHE A 56 -3.88 1.50 -9.86
C PHE A 56 -3.66 2.69 -8.93
N HIS A 57 -2.59 2.68 -8.13
CA HIS A 57 -2.22 3.88 -7.38
C HIS A 57 -0.71 4.03 -7.21
N PHE A 58 -0.28 5.28 -7.17
CA PHE A 58 1.08 5.65 -6.80
C PHE A 58 1.22 5.63 -5.27
N LYS A 59 2.29 5.04 -4.77
CA LYS A 59 2.65 5.12 -3.36
C LYS A 59 3.57 6.32 -3.12
N GLY A 60 2.98 7.45 -2.73
CA GLY A 60 3.71 8.65 -2.33
C GLY A 60 4.25 8.59 -0.89
N GLY A 61 3.64 7.76 -0.03
CA GLY A 61 4.08 7.64 1.35
C GLY A 61 3.40 6.52 2.12
N GLN A 62 3.81 6.41 3.39
CA GLN A 62 3.29 5.42 4.35
C GLN A 62 3.43 5.99 5.76
N GLY A 63 2.41 5.83 6.61
CA GLY A 63 2.30 6.50 7.89
C GLY A 63 3.51 6.41 8.83
N ALA A 64 4.08 5.22 8.97
CA ALA A 64 5.20 5.00 9.90
C ALA A 64 6.59 5.06 9.26
N LYS A 65 6.69 5.36 7.97
CA LYS A 65 7.97 5.36 7.23
C LYS A 65 8.07 6.53 6.26
N THR A 66 7.45 7.62 6.58
CA THR A 66 7.53 8.84 5.77
C THR A 66 8.98 9.28 5.57
N GLY A 67 9.35 9.52 4.32
CA GLY A 67 10.67 10.04 3.94
C GLY A 67 11.83 9.04 4.05
N THR A 68 11.58 7.75 4.30
CA THR A 68 12.67 6.76 4.47
C THR A 68 12.76 5.72 3.35
N GLY A 69 11.75 5.62 2.51
CA GLY A 69 11.66 4.54 1.51
C GLY A 69 11.54 3.15 2.13
N GLY A 70 11.83 2.12 1.34
CA GLY A 70 11.75 0.72 1.74
C GLY A 70 13.09 0.00 1.65
N HIS A 71 13.30 -1.00 2.51
CA HIS A 71 14.45 -1.87 2.45
C HIS A 71 14.06 -3.31 2.77
N LEU A 72 14.29 -4.22 1.83
CA LEU A 72 14.23 -5.66 2.07
C LEU A 72 15.65 -6.24 1.89
N PRO A 73 16.25 -6.82 2.96
CA PRO A 73 17.60 -7.39 2.88
C PRO A 73 17.72 -8.48 1.83
N GLY A 74 18.85 -8.55 1.15
CA GLY A 74 19.14 -9.52 0.08
C GLY A 74 18.95 -10.96 0.49
N ALA A 75 19.24 -11.33 1.74
CA ALA A 75 18.98 -12.65 2.29
C ALA A 75 17.49 -13.08 2.21
N LYS A 76 16.57 -12.15 1.99
CA LYS A 76 15.13 -12.40 1.77
C LYS A 76 14.72 -12.28 0.31
N VAL A 77 15.58 -11.73 -0.54
CA VAL A 77 15.32 -11.54 -1.98
C VAL A 77 15.78 -12.80 -2.72
N VAL A 78 14.97 -13.84 -2.63
CA VAL A 78 15.23 -15.15 -3.23
C VAL A 78 13.98 -15.72 -3.89
N GLY A 79 14.13 -16.60 -4.87
CA GLY A 79 13.06 -17.30 -5.55
C GLY A 79 11.97 -16.36 -6.08
N LYS A 80 10.72 -16.60 -5.70
CA LYS A 80 9.57 -15.79 -6.16
C LYS A 80 9.68 -14.31 -5.81
N ILE A 81 10.32 -13.95 -4.69
CA ILE A 81 10.49 -12.53 -4.32
C ILE A 81 11.42 -11.83 -5.30
N ALA A 82 12.57 -12.44 -5.61
CA ALA A 82 13.50 -11.89 -6.57
C ALA A 82 12.86 -11.75 -7.96
N ALA A 83 12.22 -12.81 -8.44
CA ALA A 83 11.51 -12.82 -9.72
C ALA A 83 10.40 -11.77 -9.82
N THR A 84 9.53 -11.68 -8.79
CA THR A 84 8.41 -10.72 -8.76
C THR A 84 8.90 -9.27 -8.73
N ARG A 85 10.04 -9.01 -8.10
CA ARG A 85 10.63 -7.66 -8.01
C ARG A 85 11.51 -7.30 -9.21
N GLY A 86 11.84 -8.27 -10.07
CA GLY A 86 12.78 -8.07 -11.17
C GLY A 86 14.24 -7.85 -10.69
N LEU A 87 14.63 -8.49 -9.58
CA LEU A 87 15.94 -8.37 -8.96
C LEU A 87 16.73 -9.69 -9.04
N LYS A 88 18.06 -9.59 -8.92
CA LYS A 88 18.92 -10.76 -8.74
C LYS A 88 18.75 -11.32 -7.32
N GLU A 89 18.84 -12.64 -7.18
CA GLU A 89 18.85 -13.26 -5.86
C GLU A 89 20.03 -12.75 -5.02
N GLY A 90 19.76 -12.47 -3.75
CA GLY A 90 20.73 -11.92 -2.82
C GLY A 90 20.94 -10.40 -2.92
N GLN A 91 20.34 -9.74 -3.90
CA GLN A 91 20.39 -8.29 -4.03
C GLN A 91 19.39 -7.62 -3.05
N ASP A 92 19.85 -6.62 -2.31
CA ASP A 92 18.96 -5.80 -1.49
C ASP A 92 17.90 -5.10 -2.35
N ALA A 93 16.64 -5.18 -1.93
CA ALA A 93 15.54 -4.44 -2.56
C ALA A 93 15.34 -3.11 -1.83
N ILE A 94 15.82 -2.03 -2.42
CA ILE A 94 15.76 -0.68 -1.86
C ILE A 94 14.79 0.16 -2.68
N SER A 95 13.82 0.79 -2.00
CA SER A 95 12.95 1.81 -2.58
C SER A 95 13.45 3.18 -2.15
N PRO A 96 13.71 4.12 -3.06
CA PRO A 96 14.02 5.49 -2.70
C PRO A 96 12.84 6.15 -1.97
N PRO A 97 13.08 7.19 -1.14
CA PRO A 97 12.01 7.87 -0.38
C PRO A 97 11.00 8.58 -1.28
N THR A 98 11.39 8.95 -2.49
CA THR A 98 10.57 9.63 -3.50
C THR A 98 10.74 8.97 -4.86
N PHE A 99 9.82 9.22 -5.78
CA PHE A 99 9.99 8.81 -7.17
C PHE A 99 11.12 9.62 -7.82
N GLU A 100 11.97 8.95 -8.60
CA GLU A 100 12.94 9.61 -9.46
C GLU A 100 12.26 10.16 -10.73
N SER A 101 11.23 9.47 -11.20
CA SER A 101 10.32 9.87 -12.27
C SER A 101 9.04 9.02 -12.17
N PRO A 102 7.84 9.63 -12.20
CA PRO A 102 7.52 11.06 -12.32
C PRO A 102 7.85 11.85 -11.03
N THR A 103 8.07 13.17 -11.16
CA THR A 103 8.38 14.07 -10.03
C THR A 103 7.43 15.27 -9.94
N THR A 104 6.81 15.67 -11.03
CA THR A 104 5.88 16.80 -11.11
C THR A 104 4.44 16.37 -11.27
N VAL A 105 3.49 17.21 -10.85
CA VAL A 105 2.04 17.00 -11.08
C VAL A 105 1.75 16.61 -12.53
N ARG A 106 2.35 17.35 -13.49
CA ARG A 106 2.15 17.10 -14.92
C ARG A 106 2.65 15.70 -15.35
N GLU A 107 3.76 15.26 -14.83
CA GLU A 107 4.32 13.94 -15.15
C GLU A 107 3.48 12.82 -14.53
N PHE A 108 3.02 12.98 -13.27
CA PHE A 108 2.10 12.04 -12.64
C PHE A 108 0.78 11.95 -13.38
N ARG A 109 0.22 13.10 -13.81
CA ARG A 109 -1.01 13.14 -14.61
C ARG A 109 -0.83 12.39 -15.92
N ARG A 110 0.26 12.67 -16.67
CA ARG A 110 0.56 11.96 -17.91
C ARG A 110 0.65 10.45 -17.69
N PHE A 111 1.37 10.02 -16.66
CA PHE A 111 1.47 8.59 -16.32
C PHE A 111 0.09 8.00 -15.99
N ALA A 112 -0.73 8.72 -15.23
CA ALA A 112 -2.09 8.28 -14.90
C ALA A 112 -2.97 8.15 -16.16
N ASP A 113 -2.84 9.08 -17.11
CA ASP A 113 -3.56 9.03 -18.38
C ASP A 113 -3.09 7.85 -19.25
N GLU A 114 -1.78 7.57 -19.31
CA GLU A 114 -1.23 6.38 -19.98
C GLU A 114 -1.75 5.08 -19.34
N VAL A 115 -1.89 5.02 -18.00
CA VAL A 115 -2.51 3.88 -17.31
C VAL A 115 -3.96 3.70 -17.71
N ARG A 116 -4.75 4.77 -17.73
CA ARG A 116 -6.17 4.74 -18.11
C ARG A 116 -6.35 4.31 -19.57
N GLU A 117 -5.57 4.90 -20.49
CA GLU A 117 -5.61 4.55 -21.90
C GLU A 117 -5.34 3.07 -22.12
N ARG A 118 -4.27 2.55 -21.51
CA ARG A 118 -3.86 1.15 -21.68
C ARG A 118 -4.82 0.15 -21.04
N SER A 119 -5.40 0.49 -19.91
CA SER A 119 -6.27 -0.40 -19.13
C SER A 119 -7.75 -0.35 -19.52
N GLY A 120 -8.14 0.58 -20.40
CA GLY A 120 -9.55 0.82 -20.73
C GLY A 120 -10.28 1.65 -19.67
N GLY A 121 -9.56 2.42 -18.82
CA GLY A 121 -10.15 3.41 -17.94
C GLY A 121 -10.24 3.01 -16.47
N ILE A 122 -9.34 2.16 -15.96
CA ILE A 122 -9.34 1.86 -14.51
C ILE A 122 -9.09 3.11 -13.67
N PRO A 123 -9.63 3.19 -12.43
CA PRO A 123 -9.35 4.31 -11.54
C PRO A 123 -7.88 4.35 -11.13
N VAL A 124 -7.34 5.58 -11.07
CA VAL A 124 -5.97 5.86 -10.65
C VAL A 124 -5.97 6.69 -9.37
N GLY A 125 -5.27 6.23 -8.35
CA GLY A 125 -5.22 6.87 -7.04
C GLY A 125 -3.82 7.20 -6.56
N PHE A 126 -3.78 7.73 -5.33
CA PHE A 126 -2.55 7.97 -4.57
C PHE A 126 -2.67 7.44 -3.16
N LYS A 127 -1.63 6.74 -2.69
CA LYS A 127 -1.45 6.43 -1.29
C LYS A 127 -0.50 7.43 -0.68
N LEU A 128 -0.96 8.13 0.35
CA LEU A 128 -0.29 9.25 1.01
C LEU A 128 -0.07 8.95 2.49
N SER A 129 0.99 9.47 3.07
CA SER A 129 1.15 9.48 4.53
C SER A 129 0.44 10.69 5.14
N ALA A 130 -0.11 10.55 6.34
CA ALA A 130 -0.83 11.62 7.00
C ALA A 130 0.12 12.64 7.67
N ASN A 131 0.94 13.32 6.88
CA ASN A 131 1.82 14.40 7.34
C ASN A 131 1.33 15.77 6.85
N HIS A 132 1.52 16.07 5.59
CA HIS A 132 1.06 17.30 4.96
C HIS A 132 -0.27 17.06 4.24
N ILE A 133 -1.29 16.62 4.99
CA ILE A 133 -2.51 16.00 4.47
C ILE A 133 -3.14 16.82 3.36
N GLU A 134 -3.40 18.09 3.60
CA GLU A 134 -4.09 18.97 2.65
C GLU A 134 -3.25 19.22 1.40
N ALA A 135 -1.95 19.49 1.56
CA ALA A 135 -1.05 19.75 0.43
C ALA A 135 -0.82 18.49 -0.42
N ASP A 136 -0.69 17.33 0.22
CA ASP A 136 -0.50 16.06 -0.47
C ASP A 136 -1.79 15.64 -1.22
N ILE A 137 -2.97 15.90 -0.64
CA ILE A 137 -4.26 15.68 -1.31
C ILE A 137 -4.39 16.63 -2.51
N GLU A 138 -4.07 17.91 -2.35
CA GLU A 138 -4.09 18.88 -3.46
C GLU A 138 -3.19 18.44 -4.61
N PHE A 139 -1.99 17.96 -4.30
CA PHE A 139 -1.10 17.38 -5.31
C PHE A 139 -1.77 16.22 -6.05
N ALA A 140 -2.36 15.27 -5.32
CA ALA A 140 -3.01 14.10 -5.90
C ALA A 140 -4.23 14.48 -6.77
N LEU A 141 -5.07 15.42 -6.30
CA LEU A 141 -6.19 15.97 -7.07
C LEU A 141 -5.72 16.63 -8.36
N SER A 142 -4.66 17.45 -8.26
CA SER A 142 -4.04 18.12 -9.39
C SER A 142 -3.42 17.13 -10.38
N ALA A 143 -2.95 15.98 -9.92
CA ALA A 143 -2.48 14.89 -10.78
C ALA A 143 -3.61 14.03 -11.36
N GLY A 144 -4.87 14.31 -11.01
CA GLY A 144 -6.05 13.62 -11.54
C GLY A 144 -6.43 12.34 -10.80
N ALA A 145 -6.17 12.25 -9.50
CA ALA A 145 -6.53 11.08 -8.70
C ALA A 145 -8.04 10.86 -8.62
N ASP A 146 -8.50 9.64 -8.84
CA ASP A 146 -9.89 9.21 -8.66
C ASP A 146 -10.15 8.76 -7.22
N TYR A 147 -9.11 8.33 -6.52
CA TYR A 147 -9.19 7.95 -5.12
C TYR A 147 -7.89 8.24 -4.37
N ILE A 148 -8.01 8.36 -3.06
CA ILE A 148 -6.89 8.57 -2.14
C ILE A 148 -6.92 7.50 -1.06
N ILE A 149 -5.75 6.93 -0.77
CA ILE A 149 -5.53 6.07 0.39
C ILE A 149 -4.66 6.84 1.37
N LEU A 150 -5.25 7.34 2.45
CA LEU A 150 -4.51 8.08 3.48
C LEU A 150 -4.07 7.15 4.60
N ASP A 151 -2.76 7.11 4.86
CA ASP A 151 -2.13 6.23 5.87
C ASP A 151 -1.71 7.03 7.11
N GLY A 152 -2.46 6.85 8.19
CA GLY A 152 -2.22 7.53 9.46
C GLY A 152 -1.14 6.85 10.31
N ARG A 153 -0.75 7.49 11.42
CA ARG A 153 0.32 7.05 12.33
C ARG A 153 0.17 5.62 12.88
N GLY A 154 -1.01 5.07 12.97
CA GLY A 154 -1.22 3.67 13.35
C GLY A 154 -0.73 2.64 12.33
N GLY A 155 -0.41 3.06 11.10
CA GLY A 155 0.10 2.23 10.01
C GLY A 155 1.59 1.99 10.14
N ALA A 156 1.99 0.96 10.89
CA ALA A 156 3.38 0.61 11.09
C ALA A 156 3.78 -0.67 10.36
N THR A 157 5.03 -0.72 9.90
CA THR A 157 5.68 -1.97 9.49
C THR A 157 6.57 -2.49 10.61
N GLY A 158 6.91 -3.79 10.60
CA GLY A 158 7.85 -4.34 11.56
C GLY A 158 9.26 -3.73 11.50
N ALA A 159 9.60 -3.13 10.37
CA ALA A 159 10.90 -2.47 10.14
C ALA A 159 10.85 -0.94 10.34
N ALA A 160 9.72 -0.37 10.75
CA ALA A 160 9.62 1.07 10.97
C ALA A 160 10.45 1.50 12.20
N PRO A 161 11.27 2.56 12.10
CA PRO A 161 11.96 3.13 13.25
C PRO A 161 10.95 3.54 14.33
N MET A 162 11.25 3.27 15.60
CA MET A 162 10.35 3.59 16.72
C MET A 162 9.98 5.08 16.76
N LEU A 163 10.95 5.94 16.57
CA LEU A 163 10.74 7.39 16.54
C LEU A 163 9.69 7.80 15.48
N PHE A 164 9.77 7.21 14.29
CA PHE A 164 8.82 7.51 13.21
C PHE A 164 7.43 6.95 13.52
N ARG A 165 7.38 5.70 13.98
CA ARG A 165 6.12 5.04 14.32
C ARG A 165 5.37 5.77 15.42
N ASP A 166 6.09 6.30 16.41
CA ASP A 166 5.48 6.85 17.62
C ASP A 166 5.24 8.37 17.52
N HIS A 167 5.95 9.10 16.64
CA HIS A 167 5.95 10.57 16.62
C HIS A 167 5.71 11.20 15.24
N ILE A 168 5.85 10.45 14.13
CA ILE A 168 5.64 10.99 12.79
C ILE A 168 4.22 10.64 12.31
N SER A 169 3.66 11.46 11.46
CA SER A 169 2.28 11.42 10.95
C SER A 169 1.21 11.73 11.99
N VAL A 170 0.09 12.23 11.50
CA VAL A 170 -1.13 12.45 12.29
C VAL A 170 -1.79 11.09 12.56
N PRO A 171 -2.34 10.86 13.76
CA PRO A 171 -3.13 9.67 14.04
C PRO A 171 -4.31 9.51 13.06
N THR A 172 -4.64 8.25 12.75
CA THR A 172 -5.54 7.90 11.64
C THR A 172 -6.92 8.58 11.69
N ILE A 173 -7.58 8.62 12.84
CA ILE A 173 -8.92 9.22 12.95
C ILE A 173 -8.90 10.75 12.79
N PRO A 174 -8.01 11.51 13.48
CA PRO A 174 -7.86 12.95 13.18
C PRO A 174 -7.43 13.23 11.74
N ALA A 175 -6.58 12.37 11.16
CA ALA A 175 -6.17 12.51 9.76
C ALA A 175 -7.35 12.37 8.79
N LEU A 176 -8.22 11.38 9.04
CA LEU A 176 -9.44 11.18 8.26
C LEU A 176 -10.35 12.41 8.29
N ALA A 177 -10.61 12.95 9.48
CA ALA A 177 -11.47 14.13 9.62
C ALA A 177 -10.94 15.33 8.83
N ARG A 178 -9.62 15.57 8.86
CA ARG A 178 -8.96 16.64 8.09
C ARG A 178 -9.06 16.39 6.59
N ALA A 179 -8.76 15.17 6.16
CA ALA A 179 -8.80 14.80 4.75
C ALA A 179 -10.22 14.93 4.17
N ARG A 180 -11.24 14.44 4.89
CA ARG A 180 -12.64 14.54 4.47
C ARG A 180 -13.08 16.00 4.35
N ALA A 181 -12.82 16.80 5.38
CA ALA A 181 -13.15 18.23 5.36
C ALA A 181 -12.46 18.98 4.20
N TYR A 182 -11.23 18.60 3.86
CA TYR A 182 -10.52 19.19 2.73
C TYR A 182 -11.15 18.78 1.39
N LEU A 183 -11.41 17.49 1.20
CA LEU A 183 -12.03 16.97 -0.03
C LEU A 183 -13.42 17.55 -0.27
N ASP A 184 -14.27 17.62 0.76
CA ASP A 184 -15.62 18.19 0.64
C ASP A 184 -15.61 19.65 0.18
N LYS A 185 -14.58 20.38 0.56
CA LYS A 185 -14.44 21.80 0.21
C LYS A 185 -13.76 22.05 -1.12
N HIS A 186 -12.80 21.22 -1.53
CA HIS A 186 -11.86 21.56 -2.60
C HIS A 186 -11.82 20.56 -3.77
N SER A 187 -12.39 19.36 -3.66
CA SER A 187 -12.25 18.36 -4.74
C SER A 187 -12.95 18.76 -6.04
N GLY A 188 -14.06 19.49 -5.94
CA GLY A 188 -14.87 19.88 -7.11
C GLY A 188 -15.52 18.70 -7.86
N ARG A 189 -15.26 17.46 -7.42
CA ARG A 189 -15.77 16.21 -7.96
C ARG A 189 -15.74 15.12 -6.89
N ASP A 190 -16.43 14.02 -7.13
CA ASP A 190 -16.38 12.87 -6.24
C ASP A 190 -14.99 12.21 -6.31
N VAL A 191 -14.34 12.12 -5.15
CA VAL A 191 -13.06 11.44 -4.96
C VAL A 191 -13.19 10.48 -3.79
N THR A 192 -12.96 9.20 -4.04
CA THR A 192 -13.04 8.17 -2.99
C THR A 192 -11.91 8.35 -1.98
N LEU A 193 -12.25 8.46 -0.71
CA LEU A 193 -11.30 8.51 0.40
C LEU A 193 -11.25 7.18 1.13
N MET A 194 -10.17 6.46 0.95
CA MET A 194 -9.86 5.27 1.74
C MET A 194 -8.93 5.64 2.89
N ILE A 195 -9.18 5.10 4.08
CA ILE A 195 -8.34 5.32 5.25
C ILE A 195 -7.64 4.03 5.66
N THR A 196 -6.40 4.15 6.08
CA THR A 196 -5.62 3.05 6.66
C THR A 196 -4.73 3.56 7.79
N GLY A 197 -4.15 2.66 8.57
CA GLY A 197 -3.24 3.02 9.64
C GLY A 197 -3.71 2.56 11.02
N GLY A 198 -3.57 1.25 11.30
CA GLY A 198 -3.78 0.69 12.63
C GLY A 198 -5.22 0.42 13.03
N LEU A 199 -6.16 0.53 12.12
CA LEU A 199 -7.55 0.08 12.35
C LEU A 199 -7.56 -1.46 12.44
N ARG A 200 -8.11 -2.01 13.51
CA ARG A 200 -8.01 -3.45 13.79
C ARG A 200 -9.33 -4.12 14.14
N MET A 201 -10.20 -3.40 14.82
CA MET A 201 -11.46 -3.94 15.33
C MET A 201 -12.62 -3.46 14.47
N PRO A 202 -13.73 -4.21 14.37
CA PRO A 202 -14.92 -3.79 13.62
C PRO A 202 -15.41 -2.40 13.98
N GLU A 203 -15.33 -2.04 15.26
CA GLU A 203 -15.71 -0.73 15.78
C GLU A 203 -14.89 0.40 15.19
N ASP A 204 -13.61 0.15 14.91
CA ASP A 204 -12.74 1.13 14.25
C ASP A 204 -13.23 1.40 12.82
N TYR A 205 -13.70 0.37 12.14
CA TYR A 205 -14.20 0.49 10.76
C TYR A 205 -15.50 1.30 10.71
N ILE A 206 -16.44 0.98 11.60
CA ILE A 206 -17.71 1.71 11.70
C ILE A 206 -17.46 3.18 12.02
N LYS A 207 -16.57 3.48 12.97
CA LYS A 207 -16.18 4.87 13.31
C LYS A 207 -15.56 5.59 12.13
N ALA A 208 -14.65 4.94 11.40
CA ALA A 208 -14.01 5.55 10.23
C ALA A 208 -15.03 5.85 9.12
N MET A 209 -15.93 4.91 8.83
CA MET A 209 -17.00 5.12 7.85
C MET A 209 -17.94 6.25 8.28
N ALA A 210 -18.35 6.29 9.55
CA ALA A 210 -19.20 7.35 10.10
C ALA A 210 -18.53 8.75 10.06
N LEU A 211 -17.21 8.80 10.04
CA LEU A 211 -16.42 10.03 9.93
C LEU A 211 -16.07 10.41 8.48
N GLY A 212 -16.65 9.70 7.50
CA GLY A 212 -16.56 10.06 6.08
C GLY A 212 -15.47 9.33 5.29
N ALA A 213 -14.99 8.19 5.76
CA ALA A 213 -14.24 7.29 4.89
C ALA A 213 -15.22 6.55 3.95
N ASP A 214 -14.88 6.48 2.67
CA ASP A 214 -15.63 5.69 1.67
C ASP A 214 -15.15 4.23 1.67
N GLY A 215 -13.96 3.97 2.18
CA GLY A 215 -13.38 2.65 2.29
C GLY A 215 -12.27 2.56 3.34
N ILE A 216 -11.94 1.32 3.72
CA ILE A 216 -10.90 1.04 4.71
C ILE A 216 -9.92 0.02 4.13
N ALA A 217 -8.63 0.36 4.18
CA ALA A 217 -7.57 -0.57 3.79
C ALA A 217 -6.92 -1.18 5.05
N LEU A 218 -6.84 -2.50 5.08
CA LEU A 218 -6.32 -3.28 6.20
C LEU A 218 -5.01 -3.97 5.82
N ALA A 219 -4.01 -3.93 6.69
CA ALA A 219 -2.77 -4.68 6.54
C ALA A 219 -2.48 -5.53 7.79
N ASN A 220 -2.21 -4.89 8.91
CA ASN A 220 -1.80 -5.61 10.12
C ASN A 220 -2.91 -6.53 10.68
N ALA A 221 -4.16 -6.11 10.67
CA ALA A 221 -5.28 -6.93 11.12
C ALA A 221 -5.41 -8.20 10.25
N ALA A 222 -5.36 -8.04 8.93
CA ALA A 222 -5.45 -9.16 7.99
C ALA A 222 -4.26 -10.13 8.11
N ILE A 223 -3.02 -9.62 8.27
CA ILE A 223 -1.85 -10.47 8.48
C ILE A 223 -1.91 -11.18 9.84
N GLN A 224 -2.46 -10.55 10.88
CA GLN A 224 -2.67 -11.21 12.18
C GLN A 224 -3.68 -12.34 12.07
N ALA A 225 -4.74 -12.19 11.28
CA ALA A 225 -5.70 -13.26 11.02
C ALA A 225 -5.08 -14.50 10.34
N VAL A 226 -4.00 -14.34 9.57
CA VAL A 226 -3.25 -15.47 8.98
C VAL A 226 -2.04 -15.89 9.82
N GLY A 227 -1.98 -15.52 11.09
CA GLY A 227 -1.02 -16.04 12.06
C GLY A 227 0.17 -15.14 12.40
N CYS A 228 0.18 -13.86 12.04
CA CYS A 228 1.23 -12.94 12.49
C CYS A 228 1.10 -12.66 13.99
N VAL A 229 2.14 -12.95 14.75
CA VAL A 229 2.20 -12.74 16.21
C VAL A 229 2.78 -11.38 16.61
N ALA A 230 2.88 -10.46 15.67
CA ALA A 230 3.39 -9.10 15.89
C ALA A 230 4.78 -9.03 16.56
N ALA A 231 5.65 -10.00 16.32
CA ALA A 231 7.00 -10.07 16.90
C ALA A 231 7.93 -8.92 16.45
N ARG A 232 7.55 -8.19 15.40
CA ARG A 232 8.26 -7.00 14.87
C ARG A 232 9.74 -7.23 14.49
N ILE A 233 10.06 -8.46 14.08
CA ILE A 233 11.39 -8.87 13.58
C ILE A 233 11.32 -9.24 12.09
N CYS A 234 10.40 -8.63 11.35
CA CYS A 234 10.14 -8.96 9.94
C CYS A 234 11.35 -8.76 9.03
N ASN A 235 12.25 -7.84 9.37
CA ASN A 235 13.47 -7.56 8.63
C ASN A 235 14.58 -8.59 8.83
N THR A 236 14.54 -9.41 9.89
CA THR A 236 15.64 -10.31 10.28
C THR A 236 15.63 -11.66 9.57
N ASN A 237 14.59 -11.98 8.78
CA ASN A 237 14.34 -13.30 8.21
C ASN A 237 14.07 -14.42 9.25
N ASN A 238 13.79 -14.06 10.52
CA ASN A 238 13.54 -15.00 11.63
C ASN A 238 12.09 -14.94 12.13
N CYS A 239 11.13 -14.63 11.25
CA CYS A 239 9.72 -14.56 11.63
C CYS A 239 9.23 -15.89 12.25
N PRO A 240 8.81 -15.92 13.53
CA PRO A 240 8.47 -17.15 14.22
C PRO A 240 7.21 -17.84 13.69
N SER A 241 6.30 -17.07 13.08
CA SER A 241 5.06 -17.60 12.48
C SER A 241 5.15 -17.93 10.99
N GLY A 242 6.33 -17.81 10.38
CA GLY A 242 6.52 -18.14 8.96
C GLY A 242 6.08 -17.05 7.96
N VAL A 243 5.32 -16.04 8.38
CA VAL A 243 4.70 -15.02 7.50
C VAL A 243 5.74 -14.19 6.75
N ALA A 244 6.82 -13.77 7.41
CA ALA A 244 7.79 -12.82 6.88
C ALA A 244 9.23 -13.38 6.85
N THR A 245 9.39 -14.64 6.48
CA THR A 245 10.69 -15.31 6.35
C THR A 245 10.80 -16.09 5.05
N GLN A 246 12.03 -16.34 4.60
CA GLN A 246 12.33 -17.24 3.49
C GLN A 246 12.99 -18.54 3.94
N LYS A 247 13.25 -18.71 5.25
CA LYS A 247 13.79 -19.95 5.82
C LYS A 247 12.75 -21.08 5.73
N PRO A 248 13.05 -22.20 5.05
CA PRO A 248 12.07 -23.27 4.82
C PRO A 248 11.47 -23.85 6.11
N GLU A 249 12.29 -24.01 7.15
CA GLU A 249 11.89 -24.55 8.45
C GLU A 249 10.91 -23.63 9.20
N LEU A 250 10.98 -22.33 8.99
CA LEU A 250 10.02 -21.37 9.56
C LEU A 250 8.78 -21.20 8.69
N ARG A 251 8.94 -21.23 7.36
CA ARG A 251 7.81 -21.11 6.42
C ARG A 251 6.79 -22.22 6.56
N ARG A 252 7.19 -23.40 7.01
CA ARG A 252 6.30 -24.54 7.26
C ARG A 252 5.29 -24.30 8.39
N ARG A 253 5.46 -23.23 9.18
CA ARG A 253 4.56 -22.85 10.27
C ARG A 253 3.34 -22.03 9.80
N LEU A 254 3.41 -21.50 8.59
CA LEU A 254 2.32 -20.84 7.90
C LEU A 254 1.55 -21.88 7.06
#